data_f4b084ce6d25ff913af719e20555f228
#
_entry.id   f4b084ce6d25ff913af719e20555f228
#
_cell.length_a   1.000
_cell.length_b   1.000
_cell.length_c   1.000
_cell.angle_alpha   90.00
_cell.angle_beta   90.00
_cell.angle_gamma   90.00
#
_symmetry.space_group_name_H-M   'P 1'
#
loop_
_entity.id
_entity.type
_entity.pdbx_description
1 polymer ?
#
loop_
_entity_poly.entity_id
_entity_poly.type
_entity_poly.pdbx_seq_one_letter_code
_entity_poly.pdbx_strand_id
1 'polypeptide(L)'
;MPKLNNDFLQTIVLLTIILVLLFFNWTLSKAESESSEIKEPTNVLFDKSTNTLQLDSLTLKQKIAQMIVTNGDENAKDELQKMLIGGIYLGAKPSKESYIDSIKNFQDGAAIPFFVTIDLEGCWNPFENFQKFPTLKEIKTKEDAYQVGFDEGKLLKELGFSIDFSPVVDLNDTIWNCRSFTGTPEEIAEKANFYIKGLQENGILATSKHYPGKTLSIRDPHQYITYATIDDSDLMPFKKTIGSNVSAIMISHVIVNGLVDSESKPSVVSQKLVSGLRNQFAGLIVTDEVHMLGLYKYYTDADRMCVDLFKADNDLVLYFDANPKDLYHMISIVEDAVKRGEISEKRIDASVTRILEAKGIQVV
;
A
#
# COMPACT_ATOMS: atom_id res chain seq x y z
N MET A 1 -20.10 -62.15 -11.77
CA MET A 1 -20.14 -60.69 -11.60
C MET A 1 -20.78 -60.09 -12.86
N PRO A 2 -21.92 -59.39 -12.76
CA PRO A 2 -22.51 -58.76 -13.95
C PRO A 2 -21.58 -57.64 -14.46
N LYS A 3 -21.26 -57.68 -15.77
CA LYS A 3 -20.55 -56.56 -16.43
C LYS A 3 -21.46 -55.36 -16.42
N LEU A 4 -21.04 -54.26 -15.78
CA LEU A 4 -21.72 -52.97 -15.91
C LEU A 4 -21.74 -52.61 -17.41
N ASN A 5 -22.93 -52.26 -17.90
CA ASN A 5 -23.14 -51.85 -19.27
C ASN A 5 -22.39 -50.56 -19.55
N ASN A 6 -21.59 -50.51 -20.61
CA ASN A 6 -20.79 -49.33 -21.02
C ASN A 6 -21.66 -48.05 -21.15
N ASP A 7 -22.91 -48.22 -21.59
CA ASP A 7 -23.84 -47.09 -21.77
C ASP A 7 -24.25 -46.49 -20.43
N PHE A 8 -24.39 -47.34 -19.35
CA PHE A 8 -24.67 -46.85 -18.01
C PHE A 8 -23.52 -46.07 -17.41
N LEU A 9 -22.26 -46.48 -17.65
CA LEU A 9 -21.06 -45.78 -17.20
C LEU A 9 -20.91 -44.45 -17.92
N GLN A 10 -21.16 -44.42 -19.24
CA GLN A 10 -21.13 -43.17 -20.03
C GLN A 10 -22.22 -42.18 -19.57
N THR A 11 -23.41 -42.64 -19.21
CA THR A 11 -24.51 -41.80 -18.70
C THR A 11 -24.14 -41.18 -17.37
N ILE A 12 -23.52 -41.94 -16.42
CA ILE A 12 -23.03 -41.40 -15.16
C ILE A 12 -21.96 -40.33 -15.36
N VAL A 13 -20.96 -40.60 -16.24
CA VAL A 13 -19.93 -39.63 -16.53
C VAL A 13 -20.51 -38.34 -17.11
N LEU A 14 -21.46 -38.44 -18.03
CA LEU A 14 -22.13 -37.29 -18.64
C LEU A 14 -22.90 -36.46 -17.61
N LEU A 15 -23.65 -37.13 -16.71
CA LEU A 15 -24.39 -36.48 -15.62
C LEU A 15 -23.46 -35.80 -14.63
N THR A 16 -22.31 -36.40 -14.33
CA THR A 16 -21.31 -35.79 -13.43
C THR A 16 -20.70 -34.53 -14.07
N ILE A 17 -20.37 -34.55 -15.36
CA ILE A 17 -19.87 -33.38 -16.11
C ILE A 17 -20.91 -32.27 -16.13
N ILE A 18 -22.19 -32.59 -16.36
CA ILE A 18 -23.28 -31.60 -16.36
C ILE A 18 -23.44 -30.96 -14.97
N LEU A 19 -23.38 -31.77 -13.89
CA LEU A 19 -23.45 -31.25 -12.52
C LEU A 19 -22.28 -30.34 -12.17
N VAL A 20 -21.06 -30.69 -12.60
CA VAL A 20 -19.86 -29.85 -12.42
C VAL A 20 -19.99 -28.53 -13.20
N LEU A 21 -20.47 -28.57 -14.45
CA LEU A 21 -20.69 -27.37 -15.24
C LEU A 21 -21.81 -26.48 -14.67
N LEU A 22 -22.88 -27.06 -14.13
CA LEU A 22 -23.94 -26.31 -13.47
C LEU A 22 -23.46 -25.67 -12.17
N PHE A 23 -22.64 -26.39 -11.39
CA PHE A 23 -22.03 -25.83 -10.18
C PHE A 23 -21.06 -24.70 -10.53
N PHE A 24 -20.25 -24.85 -11.57
CA PHE A 24 -19.32 -23.81 -12.04
C PHE A 24 -20.06 -22.57 -12.55
N ASN A 25 -21.14 -22.77 -13.36
CA ASN A 25 -22.02 -21.67 -13.79
C ASN A 25 -22.74 -20.99 -12.63
N TRP A 26 -23.16 -21.74 -11.61
CA TRP A 26 -23.79 -21.18 -10.42
C TRP A 26 -22.81 -20.35 -9.60
N THR A 27 -21.56 -20.81 -9.43
CA THR A 27 -20.48 -20.05 -8.73
C THR A 27 -20.08 -18.81 -9.50
N LEU A 28 -19.98 -18.88 -10.83
CA LEU A 28 -19.71 -17.72 -11.70
C LEU A 28 -20.87 -16.70 -11.65
N SER A 29 -22.13 -17.17 -11.74
CA SER A 29 -23.30 -16.31 -11.66
C SER A 29 -23.45 -15.65 -10.28
N LYS A 30 -23.04 -16.35 -9.19
CA LYS A 30 -23.03 -15.77 -7.84
C LYS A 30 -21.93 -14.71 -7.72
N ALA A 31 -20.72 -14.96 -8.25
CA ALA A 31 -19.65 -13.98 -8.28
C ALA A 31 -19.99 -12.74 -9.14
N GLU A 32 -20.68 -12.92 -10.27
CA GLU A 32 -21.21 -11.84 -11.09
C GLU A 32 -22.30 -11.03 -10.39
N SER A 33 -23.20 -11.69 -9.60
CA SER A 33 -24.22 -10.98 -8.84
C SER A 33 -23.63 -10.19 -7.67
N GLU A 34 -22.57 -10.64 -7.05
CA GLU A 34 -21.87 -9.93 -5.97
C GLU A 34 -21.13 -8.68 -6.51
N SER A 35 -20.56 -8.74 -7.73
CA SER A 35 -19.93 -7.55 -8.35
C SER A 35 -20.93 -6.51 -8.88
N SER A 36 -22.20 -6.89 -9.14
CA SER A 36 -23.25 -5.97 -9.57
C SER A 36 -23.88 -5.17 -8.41
N GLU A 37 -23.47 -5.41 -7.16
CA GLU A 37 -24.02 -4.76 -5.95
C GLU A 37 -23.20 -3.56 -5.46
N ILE A 38 -22.10 -3.18 -6.11
CA ILE A 38 -21.35 -1.98 -5.71
C ILE A 38 -22.19 -0.75 -6.09
N LYS A 39 -22.92 -0.23 -5.09
CA LYS A 39 -23.80 0.93 -5.26
C LYS A 39 -23.05 2.24 -5.06
N GLU A 40 -23.56 3.31 -5.65
CA GLU A 40 -23.07 4.66 -5.36
C GLU A 40 -23.09 4.92 -3.84
N PRO A 41 -22.02 5.54 -3.28
CA PRO A 41 -21.91 5.75 -1.84
C PRO A 41 -22.76 6.95 -1.38
N THR A 42 -24.08 6.79 -1.37
CA THR A 42 -25.03 7.85 -0.99
C THR A 42 -25.09 8.14 0.50
N ASN A 43 -24.44 7.30 1.32
CA ASN A 43 -24.40 7.43 2.78
C ASN A 43 -23.29 8.36 3.28
N VAL A 44 -22.32 8.75 2.43
CA VAL A 44 -21.15 9.52 2.84
C VAL A 44 -21.54 10.96 3.18
N LEU A 45 -21.35 11.33 4.44
CA LEU A 45 -21.58 12.70 4.92
C LEU A 45 -20.25 13.46 4.97
N PHE A 46 -19.84 13.96 3.81
CA PHE A 46 -18.65 14.78 3.62
C PHE A 46 -19.03 16.20 3.20
N ASP A 47 -18.88 17.15 4.12
CA ASP A 47 -19.05 18.57 3.82
C ASP A 47 -17.77 19.14 3.20
N LYS A 48 -17.79 19.32 1.88
CA LYS A 48 -16.68 19.88 1.12
C LYS A 48 -16.39 21.35 1.46
N SER A 49 -17.36 22.09 2.02
CA SER A 49 -17.19 23.51 2.34
C SER A 49 -16.36 23.70 3.62
N THR A 50 -16.50 22.79 4.57
CA THR A 50 -15.75 22.78 5.82
C THR A 50 -14.61 21.74 5.83
N ASN A 51 -14.53 20.95 4.77
CA ASN A 51 -13.62 19.79 4.64
C ASN A 51 -13.75 18.79 5.80
N THR A 52 -15.01 18.53 6.24
CA THR A 52 -15.33 17.71 7.41
C THR A 52 -16.11 16.46 7.00
N LEU A 53 -15.69 15.29 7.50
CA LEU A 53 -16.34 14.01 7.25
C LEU A 53 -16.82 13.37 8.55
N GLN A 54 -18.07 12.90 8.57
CA GLN A 54 -18.61 12.11 9.67
C GLN A 54 -18.19 10.65 9.51
N LEU A 55 -17.27 10.17 10.37
CA LEU A 55 -16.70 8.81 10.27
C LEU A 55 -17.77 7.73 10.35
N ASP A 56 -18.78 7.91 11.21
CA ASP A 56 -19.88 6.97 11.39
C ASP A 56 -20.84 6.90 10.19
N SER A 57 -20.71 7.82 9.22
CA SER A 57 -21.44 7.72 7.97
C SER A 57 -20.88 6.66 7.03
N LEU A 58 -19.64 6.24 7.23
CA LEU A 58 -18.99 5.19 6.44
C LEU A 58 -19.37 3.80 6.95
N THR A 59 -19.77 2.92 6.05
CA THR A 59 -19.90 1.49 6.37
C THR A 59 -18.52 0.87 6.65
N LEU A 60 -18.50 -0.27 7.34
CA LEU A 60 -17.24 -0.99 7.63
C LEU A 60 -16.47 -1.33 6.34
N LYS A 61 -17.14 -1.76 5.26
CA LYS A 61 -16.52 -1.99 3.95
C LYS A 61 -15.87 -0.73 3.38
N GLN A 62 -16.53 0.41 3.50
CA GLN A 62 -16.00 1.70 3.02
C GLN A 62 -14.80 2.16 3.85
N LYS A 63 -14.83 1.95 5.17
CA LYS A 63 -13.69 2.19 6.06
C LYS A 63 -12.48 1.32 5.66
N ILE A 64 -12.69 0.02 5.45
CA ILE A 64 -11.64 -0.90 4.99
C ILE A 64 -11.10 -0.48 3.62
N ALA A 65 -11.97 -0.09 2.68
CA ALA A 65 -11.57 0.38 1.35
C ALA A 65 -10.68 1.63 1.41
N GLN A 66 -10.93 2.56 2.35
CA GLN A 66 -10.06 3.73 2.55
C GLN A 66 -8.62 3.36 2.95
N MET A 67 -8.39 2.15 3.46
CA MET A 67 -7.07 1.65 3.83
C MET A 67 -6.32 1.00 2.65
N ILE A 68 -6.86 0.99 1.44
CA ILE A 68 -6.27 0.33 0.28
C ILE A 68 -5.76 1.36 -0.71
N VAL A 69 -4.53 1.14 -1.21
CA VAL A 69 -3.96 1.82 -2.38
C VAL A 69 -3.78 0.77 -3.48
N THR A 70 -4.34 1.03 -4.66
CA THR A 70 -4.26 0.12 -5.81
C THR A 70 -3.72 0.83 -7.05
N ASN A 71 -3.45 0.09 -8.14
CA ASN A 71 -3.07 0.72 -9.40
C ASN A 71 -4.18 1.63 -9.94
N GLY A 72 -3.78 2.77 -10.49
CA GLY A 72 -4.67 3.69 -11.18
C GLY A 72 -5.02 3.22 -12.59
N ASP A 73 -5.82 2.16 -12.69
CA ASP A 73 -6.42 1.72 -13.96
C ASP A 73 -7.69 2.54 -14.23
N GLU A 74 -7.66 3.33 -15.29
CA GLU A 74 -8.77 4.21 -15.65
C GLU A 74 -10.04 3.43 -16.06
N ASN A 75 -9.90 2.17 -16.49
CA ASN A 75 -11.05 1.31 -16.78
C ASN A 75 -11.78 0.84 -15.50
N ALA A 76 -11.11 0.81 -14.37
CA ALA A 76 -11.69 0.44 -13.08
C ALA A 76 -12.14 1.65 -12.25
N LYS A 77 -11.99 2.88 -12.76
CA LYS A 77 -12.22 4.13 -12.03
C LYS A 77 -13.57 4.15 -11.30
N ASP A 78 -14.65 3.87 -12.03
CA ASP A 78 -16.01 4.00 -11.49
C ASP A 78 -16.24 3.03 -10.31
N GLU A 79 -15.74 1.80 -10.41
CA GLU A 79 -15.82 0.82 -9.34
C GLU A 79 -14.94 1.21 -8.14
N LEU A 80 -13.72 1.72 -8.38
CA LEU A 80 -12.83 2.21 -7.32
C LEU A 80 -13.47 3.39 -6.56
N GLN A 81 -14.13 4.30 -7.26
CA GLN A 81 -14.88 5.41 -6.65
C GLN A 81 -16.08 4.91 -5.84
N LYS A 82 -16.87 3.97 -6.37
CA LYS A 82 -18.01 3.37 -5.66
C LYS A 82 -17.61 2.63 -4.40
N MET A 83 -16.49 1.90 -4.43
CA MET A 83 -15.94 1.23 -3.25
C MET A 83 -15.36 2.21 -2.23
N LEU A 84 -15.04 3.45 -2.61
CA LEU A 84 -14.28 4.44 -1.82
C LEU A 84 -12.86 3.96 -1.53
N ILE A 85 -12.14 3.42 -2.52
CA ILE A 85 -10.73 3.04 -2.37
C ILE A 85 -9.91 4.26 -1.91
N GLY A 86 -9.01 4.05 -0.94
CA GLY A 86 -8.28 5.13 -0.26
C GLY A 86 -7.26 5.85 -1.15
N GLY A 87 -6.65 5.15 -2.10
CA GLY A 87 -5.66 5.76 -2.98
C GLY A 87 -5.37 4.96 -4.24
N ILE A 88 -4.72 5.64 -5.17
CA ILE A 88 -4.22 5.05 -6.41
C ILE A 88 -2.70 5.28 -6.54
N TYR A 89 -2.02 4.28 -7.08
CA TYR A 89 -0.63 4.37 -7.49
C TYR A 89 -0.56 4.63 -9.00
N LEU A 90 0.24 5.60 -9.41
CA LEU A 90 0.47 5.90 -10.82
C LEU A 90 1.93 5.64 -11.19
N GLY A 91 2.14 4.65 -12.03
CA GLY A 91 3.42 4.38 -12.66
C GLY A 91 3.77 5.40 -13.76
N ALA A 92 4.79 5.07 -14.57
CA ALA A 92 5.27 5.95 -15.64
C ALA A 92 4.18 6.28 -16.67
N LYS A 93 4.07 7.57 -17.00
CA LYS A 93 3.22 8.11 -18.07
C LYS A 93 4.06 8.90 -19.08
N PRO A 94 3.58 9.09 -20.32
CA PRO A 94 4.39 9.68 -21.39
C PRO A 94 4.70 11.18 -21.20
N SER A 95 3.86 11.94 -20.47
CA SER A 95 4.04 13.38 -20.30
C SER A 95 3.43 13.92 -19.02
N LYS A 96 3.73 15.17 -18.64
CA LYS A 96 3.09 15.87 -17.52
C LYS A 96 1.59 15.95 -17.67
N GLU A 97 1.11 16.31 -18.88
CA GLU A 97 -0.31 16.45 -19.19
C GLU A 97 -1.05 15.14 -18.95
N SER A 98 -0.46 14.01 -19.35
CA SER A 98 -1.09 12.69 -19.14
C SER A 98 -1.19 12.32 -17.65
N TYR A 99 -0.29 12.79 -16.78
CA TYR A 99 -0.47 12.65 -15.33
C TYR A 99 -1.60 13.53 -14.82
N ILE A 100 -1.60 14.82 -15.19
CA ILE A 100 -2.62 15.79 -14.76
C ILE A 100 -4.01 15.31 -15.18
N ASP A 101 -4.19 14.90 -16.43
CA ASP A 101 -5.46 14.42 -16.96
C ASP A 101 -5.92 13.14 -16.24
N SER A 102 -5.04 12.19 -16.02
CA SER A 102 -5.35 10.96 -15.29
C SER A 102 -5.74 11.24 -13.84
N ILE A 103 -4.96 12.05 -13.13
CA ILE A 103 -5.24 12.41 -11.73
C ILE A 103 -6.57 13.14 -11.62
N LYS A 104 -6.80 14.12 -12.50
CA LYS A 104 -8.08 14.82 -12.57
C LYS A 104 -9.24 13.86 -12.84
N ASN A 105 -9.08 12.94 -13.81
CA ASN A 105 -10.08 11.93 -14.10
C ASN A 105 -10.46 11.11 -12.86
N PHE A 106 -9.49 10.62 -12.07
CA PHE A 106 -9.78 9.87 -10.84
C PHE A 106 -10.42 10.72 -9.74
N GLN A 107 -10.03 11.99 -9.60
CA GLN A 107 -10.58 12.87 -8.57
C GLN A 107 -11.97 13.41 -8.90
N ASP A 108 -12.26 13.57 -10.21
CA ASP A 108 -13.57 14.06 -10.67
C ASP A 108 -14.68 13.06 -10.32
N GLY A 109 -15.64 13.50 -9.49
CA GLY A 109 -16.76 12.67 -9.02
C GLY A 109 -16.48 11.84 -7.78
N ALA A 110 -15.23 11.77 -7.30
CA ALA A 110 -14.91 11.03 -6.08
C ALA A 110 -15.63 11.63 -4.85
N ALA A 111 -16.33 10.78 -4.09
CA ALA A 111 -17.01 11.19 -2.87
C ALA A 111 -16.01 11.57 -1.77
N ILE A 112 -14.90 10.83 -1.67
CA ILE A 112 -13.72 11.15 -0.85
C ILE A 112 -12.51 11.18 -1.80
N PRO A 113 -11.65 12.21 -1.76
CA PRO A 113 -10.48 12.27 -2.63
C PRO A 113 -9.55 11.07 -2.45
N PHE A 114 -9.00 10.55 -3.56
CA PHE A 114 -7.96 9.54 -3.49
C PHE A 114 -6.64 10.14 -3.01
N PHE A 115 -5.85 9.38 -2.23
CA PHE A 115 -4.41 9.58 -2.29
C PHE A 115 -3.91 9.23 -3.70
N VAL A 116 -3.08 10.07 -4.26
CA VAL A 116 -2.36 9.78 -5.51
C VAL A 116 -0.89 9.57 -5.15
N THR A 117 -0.40 8.36 -5.39
CA THR A 117 0.90 7.91 -4.89
C THR A 117 1.84 7.52 -6.01
N ILE A 118 3.13 7.58 -5.74
CA ILE A 118 4.21 7.26 -6.68
C ILE A 118 5.45 6.78 -5.92
N ASP A 119 6.37 6.09 -6.62
CA ASP A 119 7.74 5.86 -6.21
C ASP A 119 8.68 6.74 -7.06
N LEU A 120 9.16 7.84 -6.50
CA LEU A 120 10.16 8.70 -7.12
C LEU A 120 11.46 8.62 -6.32
N GLU A 121 12.29 7.63 -6.62
CA GLU A 121 13.52 7.35 -5.89
C GLU A 121 14.79 7.85 -6.63
N GLY A 122 14.63 8.52 -7.76
CA GLY A 122 15.72 8.87 -8.65
C GLY A 122 16.29 7.66 -9.43
N CYS A 123 16.64 6.58 -8.73
CA CYS A 123 17.02 5.29 -9.32
C CYS A 123 15.84 4.67 -10.09
N TRP A 124 14.67 4.82 -9.55
CA TRP A 124 13.40 4.56 -10.22
C TRP A 124 12.72 5.89 -10.45
N ASN A 125 12.72 6.36 -11.70
CA ASN A 125 12.16 7.66 -12.07
C ASN A 125 11.02 7.50 -13.08
N PRO A 126 9.75 7.53 -12.63
CA PRO A 126 8.60 7.45 -13.54
C PRO A 126 8.51 8.62 -14.53
N PHE A 127 9.25 9.71 -14.29
CA PHE A 127 9.25 10.93 -15.11
C PHE A 127 10.41 11.01 -16.11
N GLU A 128 11.19 9.92 -16.28
CA GLU A 128 12.42 9.93 -17.09
C GLU A 128 12.22 10.50 -18.51
N ASN A 129 11.01 10.39 -19.06
CA ASN A 129 10.66 10.91 -20.38
C ASN A 129 10.71 12.45 -20.48
N PHE A 130 10.54 13.18 -19.36
CA PHE A 130 10.46 14.63 -19.37
C PHE A 130 11.20 15.33 -18.20
N GLN A 131 11.52 14.62 -17.13
CA GLN A 131 12.23 15.16 -15.98
C GLN A 131 13.20 14.13 -15.40
N LYS A 132 14.46 14.52 -15.23
CA LYS A 132 15.49 13.69 -14.59
C LYS A 132 15.77 14.22 -13.19
N PHE A 133 15.93 13.28 -12.26
CA PHE A 133 16.40 13.53 -10.91
C PHE A 133 17.64 12.67 -10.63
N PRO A 134 18.56 13.12 -9.75
CA PRO A 134 19.68 12.28 -9.33
C PRO A 134 19.16 11.09 -8.52
N THR A 135 19.88 9.98 -8.56
CA THR A 135 19.66 8.86 -7.66
C THR A 135 20.01 9.26 -6.22
N LEU A 136 19.39 8.63 -5.21
CA LEU A 136 19.73 8.92 -3.82
C LEU A 136 21.24 8.68 -3.53
N LYS A 137 21.86 7.72 -4.21
CA LYS A 137 23.29 7.47 -4.15
C LYS A 137 24.15 8.64 -4.64
N GLU A 138 23.68 9.40 -5.60
CA GLU A 138 24.41 10.56 -6.18
C GLU A 138 24.34 11.77 -5.27
N ILE A 139 23.39 11.86 -4.37
CA ILE A 139 23.21 12.96 -3.41
C ILE A 139 24.30 12.87 -2.32
N LYS A 140 25.20 13.86 -2.28
CA LYS A 140 26.37 13.82 -1.41
C LYS A 140 26.20 14.58 -0.11
N THR A 141 25.50 15.72 -0.13
CA THR A 141 25.32 16.60 1.02
C THR A 141 23.84 16.63 1.44
N LYS A 142 23.57 17.09 2.65
CA LYS A 142 22.20 17.33 3.13
C LYS A 142 21.53 18.50 2.41
N GLU A 143 22.32 19.49 2.00
CA GLU A 143 21.86 20.64 1.22
C GLU A 143 21.36 20.18 -0.15
N ASP A 144 22.13 19.29 -0.83
CA ASP A 144 21.71 18.69 -2.09
C ASP A 144 20.44 17.84 -1.87
N ALA A 145 20.37 17.07 -0.77
CA ALA A 145 19.20 16.26 -0.43
C ALA A 145 17.94 17.13 -0.25
N TYR A 146 18.06 18.26 0.45
CA TYR A 146 16.96 19.21 0.57
C TYR A 146 16.53 19.76 -0.79
N GLN A 147 17.47 20.18 -1.62
CA GLN A 147 17.15 20.77 -2.93
C GLN A 147 16.47 19.76 -3.84
N VAL A 148 16.96 18.51 -3.88
CA VAL A 148 16.34 17.44 -4.68
C VAL A 148 14.93 17.16 -4.18
N GLY A 149 14.75 16.94 -2.88
CA GLY A 149 13.42 16.71 -2.31
C GLY A 149 12.46 17.88 -2.53
N PHE A 150 12.96 19.13 -2.51
CA PHE A 150 12.15 20.30 -2.81
C PHE A 150 11.71 20.36 -4.28
N ASP A 151 12.63 20.08 -5.22
CA ASP A 151 12.33 20.12 -6.66
C ASP A 151 11.40 18.96 -7.06
N GLU A 152 11.58 17.77 -6.50
CA GLU A 152 10.67 16.64 -6.67
C GLU A 152 9.30 16.95 -6.08
N GLY A 153 9.23 17.45 -4.84
CA GLY A 153 8.00 17.85 -4.19
C GLY A 153 7.21 18.89 -4.97
N LYS A 154 7.91 19.87 -5.54
CA LYS A 154 7.31 20.90 -6.40
C LYS A 154 6.68 20.29 -7.66
N LEU A 155 7.39 19.38 -8.33
CA LEU A 155 6.86 18.69 -9.51
C LEU A 155 5.67 17.81 -9.14
N LEU A 156 5.79 17.02 -8.08
CA LEU A 156 4.71 16.14 -7.62
C LEU A 156 3.45 16.95 -7.29
N LYS A 157 3.60 18.10 -6.64
CA LYS A 157 2.49 19.02 -6.34
C LYS A 157 1.86 19.58 -7.61
N GLU A 158 2.68 20.01 -8.57
CA GLU A 158 2.24 20.51 -9.89
C GLU A 158 1.38 19.45 -10.61
N LEU A 159 1.78 18.19 -10.55
CA LEU A 159 1.08 17.07 -11.19
C LEU A 159 -0.17 16.61 -10.42
N GLY A 160 -0.28 16.92 -9.13
CA GLY A 160 -1.42 16.54 -8.27
C GLY A 160 -1.21 15.30 -7.40
N PHE A 161 0.03 14.85 -7.22
CA PHE A 161 0.36 13.78 -6.27
C PHE A 161 0.21 14.24 -4.83
N SER A 162 0.02 13.27 -3.93
CA SER A 162 -0.12 13.50 -2.49
C SER A 162 0.90 12.75 -1.64
N ILE A 163 1.35 11.58 -2.08
CA ILE A 163 2.34 10.75 -1.37
C ILE A 163 3.45 10.35 -2.35
N ASP A 164 4.69 10.49 -1.90
CA ASP A 164 5.84 9.84 -2.51
C ASP A 164 6.37 8.75 -1.58
N PHE A 165 6.50 7.53 -2.09
CA PHE A 165 7.12 6.42 -1.36
C PHE A 165 8.65 6.54 -1.41
N SER A 166 9.15 7.69 -0.95
CA SER A 166 10.56 8.08 -0.88
C SER A 166 10.79 8.96 0.37
N PRO A 167 11.99 8.95 0.97
CA PRO A 167 13.23 8.32 0.53
C PRO A 167 13.43 6.90 1.06
N VAL A 168 14.31 6.16 0.37
CA VAL A 168 14.87 4.91 0.90
C VAL A 168 15.97 5.25 1.90
N VAL A 169 15.80 4.76 3.14
CA VAL A 169 16.75 4.98 4.25
C VAL A 169 17.47 3.69 4.69
N ASP A 170 17.24 2.59 3.97
CA ASP A 170 18.00 1.35 4.16
C ASP A 170 19.51 1.61 4.02
N LEU A 171 20.31 0.93 4.86
CA LEU A 171 21.76 0.95 4.74
C LEU A 171 22.23 -0.03 3.66
N ASN A 172 23.35 0.29 2.99
CA ASN A 172 24.09 -0.63 2.13
C ASN A 172 23.28 -1.26 1.00
N ASP A 173 22.80 -0.46 0.05
CA ASP A 173 22.17 -0.95 -1.17
C ASP A 173 23.17 -1.73 -2.03
N THR A 174 23.24 -3.05 -1.83
CA THR A 174 24.09 -3.97 -2.60
C THR A 174 23.37 -4.66 -3.74
N ILE A 175 22.03 -4.53 -3.82
CA ILE A 175 21.20 -5.19 -4.83
C ILE A 175 21.09 -4.30 -6.07
N TRP A 176 20.69 -3.05 -5.93
CA TRP A 176 20.49 -2.10 -7.05
C TRP A 176 21.59 -1.05 -7.15
N ASN A 177 22.27 -0.77 -6.03
CA ASN A 177 23.41 0.15 -5.96
C ASN A 177 23.10 1.60 -6.39
N CYS A 178 21.86 2.04 -6.24
CA CYS A 178 21.37 3.39 -6.59
C CYS A 178 20.22 3.90 -5.71
N ARG A 179 19.49 3.01 -5.02
CA ARG A 179 18.24 3.36 -4.34
C ARG A 179 18.42 4.06 -3.00
N SER A 180 19.53 3.89 -2.29
CA SER A 180 19.74 4.51 -0.97
C SER A 180 20.87 5.54 -0.97
N PHE A 181 20.81 6.45 0.01
CA PHE A 181 21.92 7.36 0.31
C PHE A 181 23.17 6.56 0.70
N THR A 182 24.35 7.15 0.49
CA THR A 182 25.63 6.60 0.90
C THR A 182 26.17 7.32 2.14
N GLY A 183 26.96 6.62 2.97
CA GLY A 183 27.60 7.20 4.15
C GLY A 183 27.39 6.38 5.39
N THR A 184 27.72 6.93 6.55
CA THR A 184 27.40 6.34 7.86
C THR A 184 25.88 6.38 8.10
N PRO A 185 25.35 5.58 9.04
CA PRO A 185 23.93 5.65 9.40
C PRO A 185 23.47 7.08 9.77
N GLU A 186 24.32 7.86 10.44
CA GLU A 186 24.05 9.25 10.79
C GLU A 186 23.95 10.16 9.56
N GLU A 187 24.89 10.02 8.61
CA GLU A 187 24.92 10.80 7.36
C GLU A 187 23.70 10.47 6.47
N ILE A 188 23.32 9.18 6.42
CA ILE A 188 22.11 8.73 5.71
C ILE A 188 20.87 9.34 6.36
N ALA A 189 20.74 9.28 7.68
CA ALA A 189 19.64 9.87 8.42
C ALA A 189 19.56 11.39 8.23
N GLU A 190 20.70 12.08 8.23
CA GLU A 190 20.74 13.55 8.03
C GLU A 190 20.25 13.91 6.62
N LYS A 191 20.78 13.25 5.59
CA LYS A 191 20.32 13.46 4.19
C LYS A 191 18.85 13.14 4.02
N ALA A 192 18.38 12.03 4.58
CA ALA A 192 16.97 11.66 4.54
C ALA A 192 16.06 12.74 5.19
N ASN A 193 16.44 13.26 6.36
CA ASN A 193 15.68 14.32 7.02
C ASN A 193 15.57 15.60 6.16
N PHE A 194 16.63 16.00 5.50
CA PHE A 194 16.64 17.17 4.64
C PHE A 194 15.83 16.95 3.34
N TYR A 195 15.93 15.76 2.75
CA TYR A 195 15.11 15.37 1.60
C TYR A 195 13.61 15.35 1.94
N ILE A 196 13.23 14.70 3.07
CA ILE A 196 11.86 14.67 3.59
C ILE A 196 11.33 16.09 3.81
N LYS A 197 12.15 16.95 4.41
CA LYS A 197 11.80 18.36 4.60
C LYS A 197 11.46 19.04 3.28
N GLY A 198 12.29 18.87 2.24
CA GLY A 198 12.05 19.44 0.91
C GLY A 198 10.73 18.95 0.29
N LEU A 199 10.45 17.65 0.33
CA LEU A 199 9.17 17.07 -0.12
C LEU A 199 7.98 17.67 0.62
N GLN A 200 8.03 17.65 1.97
CA GLN A 200 6.90 18.01 2.82
C GLN A 200 6.61 19.52 2.82
N GLU A 201 7.58 20.39 2.57
CA GLU A 201 7.36 21.82 2.37
C GLU A 201 6.50 22.13 1.14
N ASN A 202 6.43 21.21 0.17
CA ASN A 202 5.53 21.29 -0.97
C ASN A 202 4.16 20.61 -0.73
N GLY A 203 3.93 20.07 0.46
CA GLY A 203 2.70 19.38 0.83
C GLY A 203 2.62 17.94 0.29
N ILE A 204 3.76 17.32 -0.05
CA ILE A 204 3.85 15.90 -0.42
C ILE A 204 4.21 15.10 0.82
N LEU A 205 3.42 14.08 1.13
CA LEU A 205 3.70 13.16 2.23
C LEU A 205 4.89 12.26 1.86
N ALA A 206 6.00 12.42 2.57
CA ALA A 206 7.21 11.61 2.38
C ALA A 206 7.12 10.29 3.14
N THR A 207 7.76 9.23 2.63
CA THR A 207 7.74 7.88 3.23
C THR A 207 9.15 7.36 3.44
N SER A 208 9.58 7.20 4.69
CA SER A 208 10.83 6.48 5.00
C SER A 208 10.65 4.98 4.80
N LYS A 209 11.53 4.33 4.02
CA LYS A 209 11.43 2.90 3.70
C LYS A 209 12.78 2.20 3.61
N HIS A 210 12.84 0.89 3.89
CA HIS A 210 11.77 -0.03 4.25
C HIS A 210 12.02 -0.54 5.67
N TYR A 211 11.17 -0.14 6.62
CA TYR A 211 11.32 -0.50 8.03
C TYR A 211 11.23 -2.03 8.23
N PRO A 212 12.08 -2.64 9.07
CA PRO A 212 13.08 -2.06 9.95
C PRO A 212 14.51 -1.99 9.37
N GLY A 213 14.68 -2.04 8.05
CA GLY A 213 15.98 -2.00 7.38
C GLY A 213 16.38 -3.34 6.75
N LYS A 214 17.61 -3.41 6.17
CA LYS A 214 18.19 -4.59 5.50
C LYS A 214 17.48 -5.06 4.22
N THR A 215 16.50 -4.31 3.70
CA THR A 215 15.75 -4.71 2.50
C THR A 215 16.62 -4.74 1.25
N LEU A 216 17.60 -3.83 1.15
CA LEU A 216 18.45 -3.68 -0.03
C LEU A 216 19.81 -4.41 0.05
N SER A 217 20.12 -5.09 1.16
CA SER A 217 21.49 -5.56 1.41
C SER A 217 21.66 -7.08 1.45
N ILE A 218 20.59 -7.87 1.45
CA ILE A 218 20.67 -9.32 1.62
C ILE A 218 20.25 -10.04 0.34
N ARG A 219 19.00 -9.88 -0.05
CA ARG A 219 18.39 -10.56 -1.21
C ARG A 219 17.15 -9.79 -1.65
N ASP A 220 16.88 -9.79 -2.94
CA ASP A 220 15.74 -9.09 -3.52
C ASP A 220 14.40 -9.63 -2.97
N PRO A 221 13.67 -8.85 -2.15
CA PRO A 221 12.39 -9.29 -1.58
C PRO A 221 11.26 -9.38 -2.61
N HIS A 222 11.44 -8.79 -3.81
CA HIS A 222 10.49 -9.00 -4.92
C HIS A 222 10.46 -10.45 -5.39
N GLN A 223 11.54 -11.22 -5.15
CA GLN A 223 11.69 -12.58 -5.67
C GLN A 223 11.79 -13.65 -4.58
N TYR A 224 12.20 -13.27 -3.35
CA TYR A 224 12.58 -14.22 -2.33
C TYR A 224 12.07 -13.85 -0.94
N ILE A 225 11.72 -14.87 -0.14
CA ILE A 225 11.61 -14.72 1.31
C ILE A 225 13.01 -14.40 1.85
N THR A 226 13.12 -13.31 2.60
CA THR A 226 14.39 -12.79 3.10
C THR A 226 14.41 -12.75 4.63
N TYR A 227 15.54 -13.10 5.23
CA TYR A 227 15.74 -13.09 6.68
C TYR A 227 16.89 -12.16 7.04
N ALA A 228 16.74 -11.38 8.11
CA ALA A 228 17.76 -10.45 8.58
C ALA A 228 17.84 -10.37 10.10
N THR A 229 19.02 -10.01 10.61
CA THR A 229 19.20 -9.58 12.00
C THR A 229 19.35 -8.06 12.01
N ILE A 230 18.50 -7.39 12.78
CA ILE A 230 18.45 -5.93 12.88
C ILE A 230 19.26 -5.48 14.09
N ASP A 231 20.14 -4.53 13.86
CA ASP A 231 20.93 -3.86 14.91
C ASP A 231 20.55 -2.37 15.05
N ASP A 232 21.23 -1.65 15.94
CA ASP A 232 20.90 -0.27 16.24
C ASP A 232 21.20 0.68 15.06
N SER A 233 22.22 0.34 14.25
CA SER A 233 22.57 1.11 13.05
C SER A 233 21.46 1.06 11.99
N ASP A 234 20.81 -0.08 11.82
CA ASP A 234 19.69 -0.25 10.87
C ASP A 234 18.49 0.59 11.26
N LEU A 235 18.20 0.68 12.56
CA LEU A 235 17.05 1.44 13.09
C LEU A 235 17.31 2.95 13.18
N MET A 236 18.56 3.38 13.16
CA MET A 236 18.92 4.77 13.40
C MET A 236 18.29 5.73 12.37
N PRO A 237 18.34 5.49 11.05
CA PRO A 237 17.70 6.38 10.08
C PRO A 237 16.20 6.53 10.33
N PHE A 238 15.50 5.44 10.67
CA PHE A 238 14.06 5.50 10.98
C PHE A 238 13.77 6.28 12.25
N LYS A 239 14.53 6.06 13.34
CA LYS A 239 14.39 6.84 14.59
C LYS A 239 14.56 8.34 14.33
N LYS A 240 15.51 8.71 13.47
CA LYS A 240 15.79 10.10 13.12
C LYS A 240 14.71 10.72 12.24
N THR A 241 14.20 9.99 11.23
CA THR A 241 13.12 10.49 10.37
C THR A 241 11.79 10.59 11.13
N ILE A 242 11.50 9.68 12.07
CA ILE A 242 10.38 9.79 13.02
C ILE A 242 10.51 11.08 13.83
N GLY A 243 11.69 11.32 14.43
CA GLY A 243 11.96 12.52 15.21
C GLY A 243 11.89 13.83 14.41
N SER A 244 11.97 13.74 13.08
CA SER A 244 11.84 14.87 12.13
C SER A 244 10.46 14.94 11.47
N ASN A 245 9.45 14.25 12.00
CA ASN A 245 8.05 14.26 11.54
C ASN A 245 7.87 13.81 10.09
N VAL A 246 8.51 12.69 9.70
CA VAL A 246 8.16 12.04 8.43
C VAL A 246 6.68 11.65 8.43
N SER A 247 6.00 11.81 7.29
CA SER A 247 4.55 11.57 7.20
C SER A 247 4.18 10.10 7.20
N ALA A 248 5.03 9.24 6.62
CA ALA A 248 4.76 7.81 6.52
C ALA A 248 6.03 6.97 6.73
N ILE A 249 5.82 5.71 7.16
CA ILE A 249 6.85 4.67 7.19
C ILE A 249 6.31 3.45 6.46
N MET A 250 7.06 2.95 5.48
CA MET A 250 6.74 1.71 4.77
C MET A 250 7.46 0.53 5.43
N ILE A 251 6.71 -0.54 5.70
CA ILE A 251 7.22 -1.77 6.32
C ILE A 251 7.54 -2.81 5.26
N SER A 252 8.72 -3.40 5.35
CA SER A 252 9.21 -4.43 4.43
C SER A 252 8.59 -5.81 4.65
N HIS A 253 8.85 -6.73 3.69
CA HIS A 253 8.51 -8.15 3.82
C HIS A 253 9.63 -9.00 4.45
N VAL A 254 10.72 -8.39 4.88
CA VAL A 254 11.85 -9.12 5.50
C VAL A 254 11.41 -9.71 6.84
N ILE A 255 11.75 -10.99 7.08
CA ILE A 255 11.58 -11.66 8.37
C ILE A 255 12.78 -11.30 9.23
N VAL A 256 12.55 -10.69 10.38
CA VAL A 256 13.63 -10.11 11.19
C VAL A 256 13.68 -10.66 12.61
N ASN A 257 14.91 -10.65 13.15
CA ASN A 257 15.19 -10.84 14.56
C ASN A 257 16.24 -9.78 15.04
N GLY A 258 16.66 -9.84 16.28
CA GLY A 258 17.62 -8.88 16.85
C GLY A 258 16.94 -7.84 17.73
N LEU A 259 17.23 -6.55 17.52
CA LEU A 259 16.64 -5.46 18.32
C LEU A 259 15.13 -5.30 18.09
N VAL A 260 14.65 -5.66 16.92
CA VAL A 260 13.24 -5.87 16.60
C VAL A 260 13.06 -7.30 16.10
N ASP A 261 11.91 -7.89 16.41
CA ASP A 261 11.63 -9.28 16.14
C ASP A 261 10.22 -9.42 15.55
N SER A 262 10.15 -9.98 14.35
CA SER A 262 8.91 -10.20 13.62
C SER A 262 8.24 -11.55 13.92
N GLU A 263 8.71 -12.30 14.93
CA GLU A 263 8.17 -13.59 15.35
C GLU A 263 8.15 -14.63 14.20
N SER A 264 9.22 -14.66 13.41
CA SER A 264 9.37 -15.53 12.23
C SER A 264 8.32 -15.29 11.14
N LYS A 265 7.69 -14.12 11.12
CA LYS A 265 6.73 -13.68 10.09
C LYS A 265 7.36 -12.55 9.25
N PRO A 266 6.92 -12.33 8.01
CA PRO A 266 7.20 -11.09 7.31
C PRO A 266 6.87 -9.87 8.17
N SER A 267 7.76 -8.88 8.24
CA SER A 267 7.62 -7.72 9.15
C SER A 267 6.26 -7.03 9.01
N VAL A 268 5.76 -6.91 7.80
CA VAL A 268 4.49 -6.25 7.47
C VAL A 268 3.25 -6.92 8.10
N VAL A 269 3.32 -8.21 8.42
CA VAL A 269 2.21 -8.97 9.05
C VAL A 269 2.51 -9.34 10.52
N SER A 270 3.63 -8.89 11.07
CA SER A 270 3.95 -9.07 12.48
C SER A 270 3.28 -8.02 13.34
N GLN A 271 2.20 -8.37 14.00
CA GLN A 271 1.49 -7.45 14.91
C GLN A 271 2.42 -6.87 15.98
N LYS A 272 3.32 -7.68 16.54
CA LYS A 272 4.32 -7.25 17.52
C LYS A 272 5.22 -6.14 16.97
N LEU A 273 5.74 -6.32 15.77
CA LEU A 273 6.66 -5.35 15.15
C LEU A 273 5.93 -4.07 14.76
N VAL A 274 4.77 -4.19 14.08
CA VAL A 274 4.01 -3.02 13.61
C VAL A 274 3.43 -2.21 14.77
N SER A 275 2.87 -2.87 15.81
CA SER A 275 2.41 -2.18 17.00
C SER A 275 3.57 -1.55 17.80
N GLY A 276 4.76 -2.19 17.79
CA GLY A 276 5.98 -1.61 18.36
C GLY A 276 6.39 -0.31 17.67
N LEU A 277 6.26 -0.25 16.34
CA LEU A 277 6.46 0.99 15.58
C LEU A 277 5.35 2.01 15.89
N ARG A 278 4.08 1.59 15.89
CA ARG A 278 2.94 2.45 16.18
C ARG A 278 3.06 3.20 17.52
N ASN A 279 3.61 2.57 18.54
CA ASN A 279 3.82 3.19 19.85
C ASN A 279 4.81 4.38 19.83
N GLN A 280 5.61 4.54 18.78
CA GLN A 280 6.60 5.60 18.62
C GLN A 280 6.32 6.51 17.42
N PHE A 281 5.34 6.17 16.59
CA PHE A 281 5.08 6.87 15.34
C PHE A 281 3.58 7.11 15.14
N ALA A 282 3.21 8.38 15.06
CA ALA A 282 1.82 8.82 14.90
C ALA A 282 1.37 8.91 13.43
N GLY A 283 2.31 8.97 12.47
CA GLY A 283 2.02 9.08 11.04
C GLY A 283 1.49 7.78 10.41
N LEU A 284 1.41 7.73 9.10
CA LEU A 284 0.89 6.57 8.36
C LEU A 284 1.88 5.42 8.34
N ILE A 285 1.43 4.23 8.70
CA ILE A 285 2.17 2.98 8.49
C ILE A 285 1.64 2.33 7.22
N VAL A 286 2.55 2.13 6.24
CA VAL A 286 2.23 1.65 4.90
C VAL A 286 2.89 0.29 4.69
N THR A 287 2.21 -0.67 4.07
CA THR A 287 2.87 -1.92 3.66
C THR A 287 3.75 -1.68 2.43
N ASP A 288 4.77 -2.50 2.22
CA ASP A 288 5.30 -2.69 0.88
C ASP A 288 4.27 -3.41 0.01
N GLU A 289 4.49 -3.50 -1.32
CA GLU A 289 3.52 -4.08 -2.25
C GLU A 289 3.30 -5.57 -1.95
N VAL A 290 2.03 -5.98 -1.77
CA VAL A 290 1.69 -7.28 -1.18
C VAL A 290 1.85 -8.47 -2.12
N HIS A 291 1.94 -8.29 -3.45
CA HIS A 291 2.20 -9.36 -4.41
C HIS A 291 3.69 -9.68 -4.58
N MET A 292 4.58 -8.93 -3.92
CA MET A 292 6.00 -9.29 -3.88
C MET A 292 6.17 -10.71 -3.34
N LEU A 293 6.99 -11.53 -4.03
CA LEU A 293 7.14 -12.94 -3.69
C LEU A 293 7.73 -13.18 -2.28
N GLY A 294 8.40 -12.20 -1.69
CA GLY A 294 8.87 -12.21 -0.31
C GLY A 294 7.74 -12.35 0.71
N LEU A 295 6.56 -11.80 0.43
CA LEU A 295 5.35 -11.98 1.23
C LEU A 295 4.50 -13.11 0.67
N TYR A 296 4.18 -13.08 -0.63
CA TYR A 296 3.21 -13.98 -1.25
C TYR A 296 3.59 -15.48 -1.09
N LYS A 297 4.87 -15.82 -1.20
CA LYS A 297 5.36 -17.19 -0.99
C LYS A 297 5.34 -17.66 0.47
N TYR A 298 5.22 -16.75 1.42
CA TYR A 298 5.10 -17.11 2.83
C TYR A 298 3.72 -17.70 3.14
N TYR A 299 2.70 -17.25 2.40
CA TYR A 299 1.33 -17.70 2.58
C TYR A 299 0.94 -18.79 1.57
N THR A 300 0.19 -19.79 2.03
CA THR A 300 -0.53 -20.78 1.20
C THR A 300 -1.98 -20.37 0.97
N ASP A 301 -2.46 -19.36 1.69
CA ASP A 301 -3.82 -18.84 1.70
C ASP A 301 -3.77 -17.32 1.60
N ALA A 302 -4.19 -16.78 0.44
CA ALA A 302 -4.19 -15.36 0.16
C ALA A 302 -5.22 -14.60 1.03
N ASP A 303 -6.33 -15.23 1.39
CA ASP A 303 -7.35 -14.64 2.25
C ASP A 303 -6.79 -14.42 3.66
N ARG A 304 -6.03 -15.39 4.17
CA ARG A 304 -5.34 -15.25 5.44
C ARG A 304 -4.30 -14.14 5.42
N MET A 305 -3.54 -14.02 4.32
CA MET A 305 -2.60 -12.91 4.13
C MET A 305 -3.31 -11.56 4.24
N CYS A 306 -4.43 -11.39 3.54
CA CYS A 306 -5.23 -10.16 3.60
C CYS A 306 -5.65 -9.83 5.05
N VAL A 307 -6.19 -10.80 5.80
CA VAL A 307 -6.57 -10.59 7.20
C VAL A 307 -5.38 -10.18 8.07
N ASP A 308 -4.23 -10.85 7.92
CA ASP A 308 -3.04 -10.57 8.73
C ASP A 308 -2.45 -9.18 8.45
N LEU A 309 -2.49 -8.69 7.21
CA LEU A 309 -2.07 -7.33 6.84
C LEU A 309 -2.87 -6.25 7.61
N PHE A 310 -4.19 -6.39 7.63
CA PHE A 310 -5.05 -5.45 8.36
C PHE A 310 -4.98 -5.64 9.87
N LYS A 311 -4.78 -6.86 10.35
CA LYS A 311 -4.63 -7.17 11.78
C LYS A 311 -3.35 -6.61 12.37
N ALA A 312 -2.29 -6.49 11.57
CA ALA A 312 -0.98 -6.05 12.03
C ALA A 312 -0.87 -4.55 12.35
N ASP A 313 -1.92 -3.75 12.19
CA ASP A 313 -1.97 -2.30 12.48
C ASP A 313 -1.35 -1.41 11.38
N ASN A 314 -1.30 -1.89 10.13
CA ASN A 314 -0.97 -1.05 8.97
C ASN A 314 -2.13 -0.10 8.66
N ASP A 315 -1.85 1.13 8.28
CA ASP A 315 -2.88 2.10 7.86
C ASP A 315 -3.20 1.97 6.37
N LEU A 316 -2.17 1.88 5.53
CA LEU A 316 -2.34 1.72 4.09
C LEU A 316 -1.75 0.38 3.63
N VAL A 317 -2.54 -0.37 2.86
CA VAL A 317 -2.15 -1.63 2.23
C VAL A 317 -1.98 -1.39 0.73
N LEU A 318 -0.75 -1.57 0.22
CA LEU A 318 -0.46 -1.45 -1.21
C LEU A 318 -0.81 -2.76 -1.92
N TYR A 319 -1.95 -2.78 -2.55
CA TYR A 319 -2.48 -3.92 -3.29
C TYR A 319 -2.61 -3.54 -4.76
N PHE A 320 -1.53 -3.75 -5.53
CA PHE A 320 -1.43 -3.29 -6.91
C PHE A 320 -2.12 -4.24 -7.89
N ASP A 321 -3.37 -4.54 -7.59
CA ASP A 321 -4.30 -5.20 -8.51
C ASP A 321 -5.58 -4.36 -8.60
N ALA A 322 -5.77 -3.67 -9.71
CA ALA A 322 -6.94 -2.81 -9.92
C ALA A 322 -8.21 -3.60 -10.30
N ASN A 323 -8.17 -4.94 -10.30
CA ASN A 323 -9.37 -5.74 -10.57
C ASN A 323 -10.41 -5.51 -9.46
N PRO A 324 -11.56 -4.88 -9.75
CA PRO A 324 -12.55 -4.56 -8.73
C PRO A 324 -13.08 -5.77 -7.96
N LYS A 325 -13.12 -6.95 -8.59
CA LYS A 325 -13.59 -8.18 -7.93
C LYS A 325 -12.65 -8.64 -6.85
N ASP A 326 -11.32 -8.61 -7.10
CA ASP A 326 -10.33 -9.04 -6.13
C ASP A 326 -10.23 -8.03 -4.97
N LEU A 327 -10.34 -6.73 -5.25
CA LEU A 327 -10.44 -5.69 -4.23
C LEU A 327 -11.69 -5.87 -3.36
N TYR A 328 -12.85 -6.09 -3.97
CA TYR A 328 -14.09 -6.32 -3.24
C TYR A 328 -14.05 -7.60 -2.39
N HIS A 329 -13.43 -8.65 -2.91
CA HIS A 329 -13.20 -9.90 -2.19
C HIS A 329 -12.33 -9.67 -0.95
N MET A 330 -11.18 -8.98 -1.10
CA MET A 330 -10.32 -8.62 0.04
C MET A 330 -11.08 -7.80 1.09
N ILE A 331 -11.83 -6.77 0.67
CA ILE A 331 -12.65 -5.95 1.57
C ILE A 331 -13.65 -6.82 2.34
N SER A 332 -14.31 -7.76 1.65
CA SER A 332 -15.30 -8.64 2.28
C SER A 332 -14.69 -9.60 3.29
N ILE A 333 -13.54 -10.18 2.99
CA ILE A 333 -12.82 -11.09 3.92
C ILE A 333 -12.37 -10.33 5.17
N VAL A 334 -11.87 -9.11 5.02
CA VAL A 334 -11.45 -8.29 6.16
C VAL A 334 -12.66 -7.85 6.98
N GLU A 335 -13.78 -7.47 6.34
CA GLU A 335 -15.04 -7.17 7.02
C GLU A 335 -15.51 -8.36 7.86
N ASP A 336 -15.48 -9.56 7.31
CA ASP A 336 -15.86 -10.78 8.03
C ASP A 336 -14.91 -11.08 9.20
N ALA A 337 -13.61 -10.82 9.05
CA ALA A 337 -12.66 -10.95 10.16
C ALA A 337 -12.95 -9.94 11.29
N VAL A 338 -13.38 -8.72 10.97
CA VAL A 338 -13.84 -7.74 11.96
C VAL A 338 -15.11 -8.24 12.65
N LYS A 339 -16.11 -8.71 11.91
CA LYS A 339 -17.36 -9.26 12.46
C LYS A 339 -17.12 -10.46 13.39
N ARG A 340 -16.10 -11.28 13.09
CA ARG A 340 -15.70 -12.41 13.97
C ARG A 340 -14.85 -11.97 15.17
N GLY A 341 -14.49 -10.69 15.27
CA GLY A 341 -13.66 -10.16 16.37
C GLY A 341 -12.15 -10.47 16.23
N GLU A 342 -11.68 -10.93 15.06
CA GLU A 342 -10.24 -11.14 14.80
C GLU A 342 -9.51 -9.81 14.63
N ILE A 343 -10.20 -8.79 14.12
CA ILE A 343 -9.74 -7.43 13.97
C ILE A 343 -10.73 -6.52 14.71
N SER A 344 -10.23 -5.60 15.55
CA SER A 344 -11.08 -4.64 16.23
C SER A 344 -11.56 -3.55 15.26
N GLU A 345 -12.87 -3.24 15.26
CA GLU A 345 -13.40 -2.12 14.47
C GLU A 345 -12.76 -0.78 14.87
N LYS A 346 -12.50 -0.58 16.17
CA LYS A 346 -11.78 0.61 16.66
C LYS A 346 -10.39 0.78 16.03
N ARG A 347 -9.72 -0.33 15.70
CA ARG A 347 -8.44 -0.30 14.98
C ARG A 347 -8.65 0.20 13.55
N ILE A 348 -9.69 -0.27 12.85
CA ILE A 348 -10.06 0.22 11.53
C ILE A 348 -10.37 1.72 11.58
N ASP A 349 -11.22 2.15 12.52
CA ASP A 349 -11.59 3.56 12.72
C ASP A 349 -10.36 4.43 12.96
N ALA A 350 -9.44 4.00 13.81
CA ALA A 350 -8.21 4.74 14.09
C ALA A 350 -7.32 4.90 12.85
N SER A 351 -7.22 3.88 11.99
CA SER A 351 -6.48 3.98 10.73
C SER A 351 -7.16 4.89 9.72
N VAL A 352 -8.49 4.77 9.57
CA VAL A 352 -9.25 5.62 8.65
C VAL A 352 -9.19 7.08 9.09
N THR A 353 -9.25 7.36 10.39
CA THR A 353 -9.06 8.72 10.93
C THR A 353 -7.70 9.28 10.51
N ARG A 354 -6.60 8.55 10.73
CA ARG A 354 -5.26 9.00 10.31
C ARG A 354 -5.16 9.22 8.80
N ILE A 355 -5.78 8.36 7.98
CA ILE A 355 -5.82 8.47 6.53
C ILE A 355 -6.55 9.75 6.11
N LEU A 356 -7.73 9.99 6.68
CA LEU A 356 -8.54 11.17 6.36
C LEU A 356 -7.86 12.46 6.81
N GLU A 357 -7.29 12.48 8.02
CA GLU A 357 -6.49 13.61 8.52
C GLU A 357 -5.27 13.89 7.63
N ALA A 358 -4.57 12.84 7.17
CA ALA A 358 -3.45 12.98 6.23
C ALA A 358 -3.90 13.48 4.83
N LYS A 359 -5.16 13.26 4.45
CA LYS A 359 -5.80 13.90 3.28
C LYS A 359 -6.21 15.36 3.54
N GLY A 360 -5.99 15.87 4.75
CA GLY A 360 -6.41 17.19 5.19
C GLY A 360 -7.90 17.27 5.56
N ILE A 361 -8.59 16.13 5.69
CA ILE A 361 -10.02 16.06 6.02
C ILE A 361 -10.18 16.01 7.55
N GLN A 362 -11.00 16.91 8.09
CA GLN A 362 -11.35 16.88 9.51
C GLN A 362 -12.37 15.77 9.76
N VAL A 363 -12.09 14.90 10.74
CA VAL A 363 -12.95 13.77 11.11
C VAL A 363 -13.78 14.11 12.33
N VAL A 364 -15.08 13.85 12.31
CA VAL A 364 -16.04 14.07 13.40
C VAL A 364 -16.94 12.86 13.58
#